data_ec1b4dc21db6b3b1a4344da20a6f0309
#
_entry.id   ec1b4dc21db6b3b1a4344da20a6f0309
#
_cell.length_a   1.000
_cell.length_b   1.000
_cell.length_c   1.000
_cell.angle_alpha   90.00
_cell.angle_beta   90.00
_cell.angle_gamma   90.00
#
_symmetry.space_group_name_H-M   'P 1'
#
loop_
_entity.id
_entity.type
_entity.pdbx_description
1 polymer ?
#
loop_
_entity_poly.entity_id
_entity_poly.type
_entity_poly.pdbx_seq_one_letter_code
_entity_poly.pdbx_strand_id
1 'polypeptide(L)'
;MSDNIKNNNYILSIDPALSTTGYAVIDINTLELVHADKFITSPKESDDVRINSIVAKLFSIAEIYDIKHVILEDGFLGCNPKTCIQLATLRGAIIGVFNHCNYDVKHMLPTEIRKHLECGGNAKKDEVAQVINNIYHNNNIIQRIGPYSDKQNKNKTSDIYDAISIGIAFVKKIRGAPNV
;
A
#
# COMPACT_ATOMS: atom_id res chain seq x y z
N MET A 1 15.99 -33.27 -7.88
CA MET A 1 14.82 -32.38 -7.81
C MET A 1 15.37 -31.01 -7.54
N SER A 2 15.45 -30.16 -8.56
CA SER A 2 15.96 -28.81 -8.43
C SER A 2 14.84 -27.97 -7.83
N ASP A 3 14.96 -27.63 -6.54
CA ASP A 3 14.14 -26.63 -5.91
C ASP A 3 14.35 -25.29 -6.65
N ASN A 4 13.41 -24.96 -7.51
CA ASN A 4 13.24 -23.61 -8.00
C ASN A 4 12.89 -22.74 -6.77
N ILE A 5 13.91 -22.28 -6.04
CA ILE A 5 13.79 -21.17 -5.12
C ILE A 5 13.42 -19.98 -6.02
N LYS A 6 12.13 -19.74 -6.18
CA LYS A 6 11.64 -18.47 -6.72
C LYS A 6 12.22 -17.42 -5.79
N ASN A 7 13.13 -16.63 -6.29
CA ASN A 7 13.69 -15.48 -5.59
C ASN A 7 12.54 -14.42 -5.57
N ASN A 8 11.56 -14.70 -4.71
CA ASN A 8 10.40 -13.83 -4.54
C ASN A 8 10.89 -12.50 -3.98
N ASN A 9 10.78 -11.46 -4.75
CA ASN A 9 11.19 -10.11 -4.36
C ASN A 9 9.93 -9.26 -4.18
N TYR A 10 9.26 -9.45 -3.04
CA TYR A 10 7.99 -8.80 -2.75
C TYR A 10 8.17 -7.51 -1.99
N ILE A 11 7.33 -6.54 -2.31
CA ILE A 11 7.14 -5.32 -1.52
C ILE A 11 5.77 -5.36 -0.83
N LEU A 12 5.70 -4.70 0.31
CA LEU A 12 4.47 -4.38 1.02
C LEU A 12 4.21 -2.87 0.89
N SER A 13 3.22 -2.48 0.12
CA SER A 13 2.77 -1.09 0.03
C SER A 13 1.59 -0.86 0.95
N ILE A 14 1.57 0.28 1.65
CA ILE A 14 0.63 0.58 2.71
C ILE A 14 0.07 2.00 2.53
N ASP A 15 -1.26 2.12 2.52
CA ASP A 15 -1.98 3.37 2.72
C ASP A 15 -2.44 3.44 4.19
N PRO A 16 -1.67 4.11 5.08
CA PRO A 16 -1.91 4.07 6.51
C PRO A 16 -3.01 5.03 6.91
N ALA A 17 -4.07 4.52 7.51
CA ALA A 17 -5.08 5.31 8.21
C ALA A 17 -5.62 4.55 9.42
N LEU A 18 -5.91 5.27 10.51
CA LEU A 18 -6.28 4.61 11.77
C LEU A 18 -7.61 3.86 11.70
N SER A 19 -8.58 4.36 10.92
CA SER A 19 -9.88 3.70 10.73
C SER A 19 -9.82 2.52 9.77
N THR A 20 -9.08 2.69 8.66
CA THR A 20 -8.99 1.69 7.60
C THR A 20 -7.63 1.79 6.94
N THR A 21 -6.74 0.85 7.19
CA THR A 21 -5.42 0.76 6.57
C THR A 21 -5.48 -0.18 5.39
N GLY A 22 -5.23 0.30 4.17
CA GLY A 22 -5.07 -0.51 2.98
C GLY A 22 -3.65 -1.05 2.84
N TYR A 23 -3.49 -2.25 2.27
CA TYR A 23 -2.18 -2.79 1.93
C TYR A 23 -2.22 -3.65 0.68
N ALA A 24 -1.06 -3.75 0.01
CA ALA A 24 -0.88 -4.64 -1.13
C ALA A 24 0.51 -5.26 -1.13
N VAL A 25 0.61 -6.51 -1.60
CA VAL A 25 1.84 -7.25 -1.83
C VAL A 25 2.03 -7.38 -3.33
N ILE A 26 3.15 -6.87 -3.83
CA ILE A 26 3.46 -6.82 -5.27
C ILE A 26 4.87 -7.37 -5.50
N ASP A 27 5.01 -8.19 -6.53
CA ASP A 27 6.32 -8.68 -6.98
C ASP A 27 7.07 -7.58 -7.76
N ILE A 28 8.28 -7.23 -7.30
CA ILE A 28 9.11 -6.19 -7.92
C ILE A 28 9.50 -6.58 -9.36
N ASN A 29 9.72 -7.86 -9.62
CA ASN A 29 10.25 -8.33 -10.91
C ASN A 29 9.16 -8.46 -11.98
N THR A 30 7.97 -8.89 -11.59
CA THR A 30 6.87 -9.15 -12.55
C THR A 30 5.80 -8.08 -12.55
N LEU A 31 5.71 -7.28 -11.49
CA LEU A 31 4.59 -6.37 -11.16
C LEU A 31 3.30 -7.14 -10.84
N GLU A 32 3.38 -8.43 -10.53
CA GLU A 32 2.21 -9.21 -10.16
C GLU A 32 1.63 -8.75 -8.82
N LEU A 33 0.32 -8.53 -8.78
CA LEU A 33 -0.42 -8.31 -7.54
C LEU A 33 -0.66 -9.67 -6.87
N VAL A 34 0.10 -9.96 -5.83
CA VAL A 34 0.09 -11.24 -5.10
C VAL A 34 -1.00 -11.28 -4.05
N HIS A 35 -1.19 -10.15 -3.34
CA HIS A 35 -2.23 -10.00 -2.33
C HIS A 35 -2.60 -8.52 -2.16
N ALA A 36 -3.86 -8.24 -1.83
CA ALA A 36 -4.29 -6.92 -1.40
C ALA A 36 -5.54 -7.05 -0.53
N ASP A 37 -5.59 -6.26 0.53
CA ASP A 37 -6.74 -6.19 1.44
C ASP A 37 -6.62 -4.94 2.33
N LYS A 38 -7.45 -4.86 3.35
CA LYS A 38 -7.44 -3.77 4.32
C LYS A 38 -7.76 -4.24 5.75
N PHE A 39 -7.29 -3.48 6.71
CA PHE A 39 -7.63 -3.65 8.10
C PHE A 39 -8.58 -2.54 8.56
N ILE A 40 -9.64 -2.91 9.24
CA ILE A 40 -10.59 -1.97 9.84
C ILE A 40 -10.43 -2.07 11.35
N THR A 41 -10.35 -0.93 12.03
CA THR A 41 -10.30 -0.85 13.48
C THR A 41 -11.56 -0.19 14.03
N SER A 42 -11.91 -0.52 15.27
CA SER A 42 -13.10 0.02 15.91
C SER A 42 -12.81 1.39 16.55
N PRO A 43 -13.63 2.44 16.28
CA PRO A 43 -13.50 3.72 16.99
C PRO A 43 -13.83 3.66 18.49
N LYS A 44 -14.32 2.50 18.97
CA LYS A 44 -14.58 2.27 20.40
C LYS A 44 -13.31 1.91 21.17
N GLU A 45 -12.25 1.51 20.45
CA GLU A 45 -10.94 1.20 21.06
C GLU A 45 -10.07 2.46 21.11
N SER A 46 -9.14 2.48 22.05
CA SER A 46 -8.15 3.56 22.13
C SER A 46 -7.22 3.56 20.90
N ASP A 47 -6.67 4.72 20.57
CA ASP A 47 -5.76 4.85 19.43
C ASP A 47 -4.54 3.91 19.56
N ASP A 48 -4.01 3.72 20.78
CA ASP A 48 -2.88 2.83 21.04
C ASP A 48 -3.20 1.38 20.71
N VAL A 49 -4.37 0.89 21.11
CA VAL A 49 -4.82 -0.49 20.80
C VAL A 49 -4.99 -0.67 19.30
N ARG A 50 -5.56 0.31 18.63
CA ARG A 50 -5.77 0.29 17.18
C ARG A 50 -4.45 0.31 16.42
N ILE A 51 -3.52 1.20 16.82
CA ILE A 51 -2.17 1.29 16.22
C ILE A 51 -1.43 -0.04 16.38
N ASN A 52 -1.38 -0.59 17.60
CA ASN A 52 -0.73 -1.87 17.84
C ASN A 52 -1.33 -2.99 17.02
N SER A 53 -2.67 -3.06 16.89
CA SER A 53 -3.34 -4.06 16.06
C SER A 53 -2.97 -3.94 14.57
N ILE A 54 -2.91 -2.72 14.03
CA ILE A 54 -2.52 -2.47 12.64
C ILE A 54 -1.07 -2.90 12.42
N VAL A 55 -0.14 -2.43 13.28
CA VAL A 55 1.30 -2.75 13.14
C VAL A 55 1.54 -4.25 13.22
N ALA A 56 0.93 -4.95 14.18
CA ALA A 56 1.07 -6.39 14.32
C ALA A 56 0.58 -7.15 13.08
N LYS A 57 -0.57 -6.76 12.51
CA LYS A 57 -1.11 -7.38 11.30
C LYS A 57 -0.23 -7.12 10.08
N LEU A 58 0.25 -5.89 9.89
CA LEU A 58 1.18 -5.56 8.80
C LEU A 58 2.48 -6.35 8.92
N PHE A 59 2.99 -6.49 10.13
CA PHE A 59 4.19 -7.27 10.39
C PHE A 59 3.99 -8.75 10.06
N SER A 60 2.87 -9.34 10.46
CA SER A 60 2.53 -10.72 10.09
C SER A 60 2.44 -10.91 8.57
N ILE A 61 1.88 -9.96 7.83
CA ILE A 61 1.87 -10.00 6.36
C ILE A 61 3.30 -9.96 5.81
N ALA A 62 4.15 -9.10 6.36
CA ALA A 62 5.54 -9.00 5.91
C ALA A 62 6.32 -10.32 6.12
N GLU A 63 6.08 -11.02 7.21
CA GLU A 63 6.68 -12.33 7.47
C GLU A 63 6.12 -13.43 6.55
N ILE A 64 4.78 -13.49 6.38
CA ILE A 64 4.13 -14.50 5.53
C ILE A 64 4.64 -14.44 4.08
N TYR A 65 4.87 -13.25 3.56
CA TYR A 65 5.28 -13.05 2.16
C TYR A 65 6.79 -12.84 1.98
N ASP A 66 7.60 -12.97 3.03
CA ASP A 66 9.05 -12.70 3.00
C ASP A 66 9.36 -11.35 2.32
N ILE A 67 8.70 -10.30 2.82
CA ILE A 67 8.81 -8.94 2.27
C ILE A 67 10.24 -8.42 2.40
N LYS A 68 10.72 -7.69 1.39
CA LYS A 68 12.04 -7.03 1.41
C LYS A 68 11.94 -5.53 1.66
N HIS A 69 10.93 -4.89 1.09
CA HIS A 69 10.74 -3.45 1.19
C HIS A 69 9.31 -3.12 1.62
N VAL A 70 9.18 -2.14 2.51
CA VAL A 70 7.90 -1.60 2.96
C VAL A 70 7.75 -0.19 2.43
N ILE A 71 6.67 0.09 1.71
CA ILE A 71 6.46 1.35 1.03
C ILE A 71 5.25 2.06 1.65
N LEU A 72 5.46 3.27 2.14
CA LEU A 72 4.42 4.11 2.73
C LEU A 72 4.13 5.34 1.86
N GLU A 73 2.87 5.72 1.76
CA GLU A 73 2.55 7.05 1.24
C GLU A 73 2.98 8.11 2.26
N ASP A 74 3.66 9.17 1.82
CA ASP A 74 3.96 10.31 2.67
C ASP A 74 2.69 11.11 2.96
N GLY A 75 2.42 11.31 4.25
CA GLY A 75 1.22 11.98 4.71
C GLY A 75 1.18 13.45 4.31
N PHE A 76 0.01 13.91 3.85
CA PHE A 76 -0.23 15.31 3.55
C PHE A 76 -0.78 16.04 4.78
N LEU A 77 -0.24 17.20 5.11
CA LEU A 77 -0.71 18.07 6.18
C LEU A 77 -1.96 18.87 5.71
N GLY A 78 -3.02 18.18 5.38
CA GLY A 78 -4.28 18.80 4.93
C GLY A 78 -5.49 18.43 5.78
N CYS A 79 -5.27 17.66 6.84
CA CYS A 79 -6.30 17.17 7.75
C CYS A 79 -6.46 18.07 9.00
N ASN A 80 -7.50 17.85 9.77
CA ASN A 80 -7.61 18.49 11.07
C ASN A 80 -6.50 18.00 12.02
N PRO A 81 -6.11 18.79 13.04
CA PRO A 81 -4.95 18.48 13.90
C PRO A 81 -5.02 17.10 14.55
N LYS A 82 -6.20 16.66 14.99
CA LYS A 82 -6.38 15.34 15.60
C LYS A 82 -6.05 14.22 14.63
N THR A 83 -6.59 14.28 13.41
CA THR A 83 -6.31 13.28 12.37
C THR A 83 -4.85 13.29 11.95
N CYS A 84 -4.22 14.47 11.86
CA CYS A 84 -2.80 14.58 11.53
C CYS A 84 -1.92 13.91 12.62
N ILE A 85 -2.24 14.11 13.91
CA ILE A 85 -1.51 13.46 15.01
C ILE A 85 -1.70 11.96 14.96
N GLN A 86 -2.92 11.46 14.79
CA GLN A 86 -3.21 10.04 14.68
C GLN A 86 -2.45 9.38 13.53
N LEU A 87 -2.45 10.02 12.35
CA LEU A 87 -1.74 9.52 11.19
C LEU A 87 -0.22 9.52 11.40
N ALA A 88 0.33 10.61 11.95
CA ALA A 88 1.75 10.70 12.24
C ALA A 88 2.19 9.64 13.26
N THR A 89 1.39 9.40 14.31
CA THR A 89 1.68 8.37 15.32
C THR A 89 1.65 6.97 14.71
N LEU A 90 0.63 6.64 13.92
CA LEU A 90 0.54 5.35 13.24
C LEU A 90 1.73 5.13 12.30
N ARG A 91 2.06 6.12 11.47
CA ARG A 91 3.21 6.05 10.56
C ARG A 91 4.53 5.89 11.32
N GLY A 92 4.72 6.67 12.39
CA GLY A 92 5.91 6.55 13.25
C GLY A 92 6.04 5.15 13.87
N ALA A 93 4.93 4.56 14.31
CA ALA A 93 4.91 3.19 14.84
C ALA A 93 5.28 2.15 13.76
N ILE A 94 4.70 2.24 12.56
CA ILE A 94 5.04 1.36 11.43
C ILE A 94 6.53 1.50 11.10
N ILE A 95 7.03 2.71 10.86
CA ILE A 95 8.43 2.98 10.51
C ILE A 95 9.37 2.44 11.60
N GLY A 96 9.06 2.72 12.87
CA GLY A 96 9.90 2.31 13.99
C GLY A 96 10.03 0.79 14.10
N VAL A 97 8.92 0.06 14.03
CA VAL A 97 8.91 -1.41 14.13
C VAL A 97 9.61 -2.04 12.92
N PHE A 98 9.29 -1.62 11.72
CA PHE A 98 9.86 -2.22 10.51
C PHE A 98 11.37 -1.93 10.38
N ASN A 99 11.82 -0.70 10.67
CA ASN A 99 13.26 -0.38 10.70
C ASN A 99 13.99 -1.16 11.80
N HIS A 100 13.39 -1.31 12.99
CA HIS A 100 13.98 -2.10 14.06
C HIS A 100 14.19 -3.57 13.66
N CYS A 101 13.28 -4.11 12.86
CA CYS A 101 13.36 -5.47 12.33
C CYS A 101 14.14 -5.57 11.00
N ASN A 102 14.90 -4.54 10.62
CA ASN A 102 15.76 -4.48 9.43
C ASN A 102 15.02 -4.58 8.08
N TYR A 103 13.75 -4.20 8.03
CA TYR A 103 13.09 -3.98 6.74
C TYR A 103 13.53 -2.65 6.12
N ASP A 104 13.62 -2.60 4.80
CA ASP A 104 13.92 -1.37 4.07
C ASP A 104 12.62 -0.56 3.87
N VAL A 105 12.42 0.48 4.67
CA VAL A 105 11.22 1.33 4.62
C VAL A 105 11.46 2.51 3.67
N LYS A 106 10.60 2.64 2.67
CA LYS A 106 10.62 3.72 1.67
C LYS A 106 9.35 4.56 1.73
N HIS A 107 9.43 5.77 1.20
CA HIS A 107 8.34 6.73 1.16
C HIS A 107 8.05 7.18 -0.26
N MET A 108 6.77 7.41 -0.57
CA MET A 108 6.30 7.93 -1.84
C MET A 108 5.36 9.11 -1.63
N LEU A 109 5.65 10.25 -2.24
CA LEU A 109 4.73 11.39 -2.24
C LEU A 109 3.51 11.12 -3.14
N PRO A 110 2.31 11.63 -2.81
CA PRO A 110 1.12 11.49 -3.66
C PRO A 110 1.34 11.95 -5.11
N THR A 111 2.13 13.01 -5.29
CA THR A 111 2.48 13.54 -6.62
C THR A 111 3.42 12.60 -7.39
N GLU A 112 4.35 11.94 -6.71
CA GLU A 112 5.22 10.93 -7.32
C GLU A 112 4.43 9.69 -7.73
N ILE A 113 3.49 9.23 -6.86
CA ILE A 113 2.62 8.10 -7.15
C ILE A 113 1.88 8.35 -8.47
N ARG A 114 1.20 9.49 -8.59
CA ARG A 114 0.48 9.85 -9.82
C ARG A 114 1.38 9.95 -11.05
N LYS A 115 2.57 10.54 -10.89
CA LYS A 115 3.56 10.66 -11.96
C LYS A 115 3.98 9.27 -12.49
N HIS A 116 4.32 8.34 -11.61
CA HIS A 116 4.77 7.01 -12.01
C HIS A 116 3.65 6.10 -12.50
N LEU A 117 2.40 6.42 -12.15
CA LEU A 117 1.22 5.77 -12.75
C LEU A 117 0.86 6.35 -14.14
N GLU A 118 1.58 7.39 -14.59
CA GLU A 118 1.31 8.08 -15.85
C GLU A 118 -0.07 8.76 -15.89
N CYS A 119 -0.60 9.04 -14.71
CA CYS A 119 -1.83 9.76 -14.54
C CYS A 119 -1.52 11.22 -14.33
N GLY A 120 -1.43 12.14 -14.98
CA GLY A 120 -1.09 13.56 -14.67
C GLY A 120 -1.14 13.94 -13.18
N GLY A 121 -0.35 14.90 -12.75
CA GLY A 121 -0.16 15.23 -11.32
C GLY A 121 -1.44 15.61 -10.55
N ASN A 122 -2.50 16.02 -11.27
CA ASN A 122 -3.82 16.34 -10.74
C ASN A 122 -4.86 15.24 -10.96
N ALA A 123 -4.43 14.01 -11.31
CA ALA A 123 -5.32 12.89 -11.57
C ALA A 123 -6.23 12.63 -10.37
N LYS A 124 -7.51 12.43 -10.64
CA LYS A 124 -8.52 12.06 -9.64
C LYS A 124 -8.36 10.57 -9.28
N LYS A 125 -8.87 10.17 -8.12
CA LYS A 125 -8.85 8.75 -7.68
C LYS A 125 -9.47 7.80 -8.72
N ASP A 126 -10.48 8.22 -9.44
CA ASP A 126 -11.14 7.41 -10.49
C ASP A 126 -10.19 7.12 -11.66
N GLU A 127 -9.34 8.07 -12.04
CA GLU A 127 -8.37 7.91 -13.12
C GLU A 127 -7.24 6.95 -12.68
N VAL A 128 -6.77 7.09 -11.45
CA VAL A 128 -5.80 6.16 -10.85
C VAL A 128 -6.36 4.74 -10.80
N ALA A 129 -7.61 4.59 -10.37
CA ALA A 129 -8.27 3.30 -10.32
C ALA A 129 -8.46 2.66 -11.69
N GLN A 130 -8.71 3.44 -12.75
CA GLN A 130 -8.76 2.93 -14.12
C GLN A 130 -7.42 2.36 -14.57
N VAL A 131 -6.31 3.04 -14.24
CA VAL A 131 -4.97 2.50 -14.55
C VAL A 131 -4.74 1.17 -13.85
N ILE A 132 -5.09 1.05 -12.56
CA ILE A 132 -4.97 -0.20 -11.82
C ILE A 132 -5.83 -1.30 -12.44
N ASN A 133 -7.08 -1.00 -12.78
CA ASN A 133 -7.97 -1.95 -13.44
C ASN A 133 -7.43 -2.42 -14.80
N ASN A 134 -6.81 -1.54 -15.57
CA ASN A 134 -6.19 -1.90 -16.86
C ASN A 134 -4.97 -2.81 -16.67
N ILE A 135 -4.11 -2.52 -15.67
CA ILE A 135 -2.93 -3.35 -15.37
C ILE A 135 -3.36 -4.74 -14.90
N TYR A 136 -4.38 -4.82 -14.05
CA TYR A 136 -4.79 -6.04 -13.36
C TYR A 136 -6.16 -6.58 -13.79
N HIS A 137 -6.62 -6.29 -15.03
CA HIS A 137 -7.96 -6.67 -15.49
C HIS A 137 -8.25 -8.18 -15.40
N ASN A 138 -7.24 -9.03 -15.52
CA ASN A 138 -7.35 -10.50 -15.38
C ASN A 138 -6.89 -11.02 -14.00
N ASN A 139 -6.60 -10.14 -13.04
CA ASN A 139 -6.12 -10.57 -11.73
C ASN A 139 -7.31 -10.95 -10.83
N ASN A 140 -7.26 -12.16 -10.28
CA ASN A 140 -8.32 -12.71 -9.40
C ASN A 140 -8.57 -11.85 -8.16
N ILE A 141 -7.55 -11.12 -7.67
CA ILE A 141 -7.69 -10.25 -6.50
C ILE A 141 -8.57 -9.06 -6.85
N ILE A 142 -8.31 -8.40 -7.98
CA ILE A 142 -9.14 -7.27 -8.46
C ILE A 142 -10.57 -7.75 -8.75
N GLN A 143 -10.74 -8.93 -9.33
CA GLN A 143 -12.07 -9.51 -9.56
C GLN A 143 -12.82 -9.75 -8.24
N ARG A 144 -12.12 -10.24 -7.19
CA ARG A 144 -12.69 -10.51 -5.87
C ARG A 144 -13.07 -9.24 -5.11
N ILE A 145 -12.21 -8.22 -5.10
CA ILE A 145 -12.49 -6.96 -4.39
C ILE A 145 -13.51 -6.10 -5.15
N GLY A 146 -13.68 -6.33 -6.45
CA GLY A 146 -14.59 -5.62 -7.33
C GLY A 146 -13.99 -4.33 -7.92
N PRO A 147 -14.47 -3.92 -9.11
CA PRO A 147 -13.95 -2.74 -9.77
C PRO A 147 -14.31 -1.46 -8.99
N TYR A 148 -13.38 -0.53 -8.96
CA TYR A 148 -13.55 0.78 -8.32
C TYR A 148 -14.67 1.65 -8.95
N SER A 149 -15.09 1.33 -10.18
CA SER A 149 -16.09 2.09 -10.94
C SER A 149 -17.52 2.06 -10.37
N ASP A 150 -17.82 1.08 -9.53
CA ASP A 150 -19.12 0.97 -8.87
C ASP A 150 -19.17 1.90 -7.65
N LYS A 151 -20.18 2.81 -7.60
CA LYS A 151 -20.37 3.73 -6.47
C LYS A 151 -20.48 3.03 -5.12
N GLN A 152 -21.06 1.81 -5.08
CA GLN A 152 -21.12 1.02 -3.84
C GLN A 152 -19.77 0.43 -3.44
N ASN A 153 -18.91 0.13 -4.41
CA ASN A 153 -17.59 -0.42 -4.18
C ASN A 153 -16.53 0.64 -3.88
N LYS A 154 -16.67 1.89 -4.39
CA LYS A 154 -15.70 2.98 -4.15
C LYS A 154 -15.37 3.15 -2.67
N ASN A 155 -16.38 3.23 -1.82
CA ASN A 155 -16.19 3.41 -0.37
C ASN A 155 -15.64 2.16 0.33
N LYS A 156 -15.78 0.98 -0.30
CA LYS A 156 -15.31 -0.30 0.26
C LYS A 156 -13.89 -0.65 -0.17
N THR A 157 -13.45 -0.16 -1.32
CA THR A 157 -12.21 -0.60 -1.97
C THR A 157 -11.15 0.51 -2.09
N SER A 158 -11.50 1.77 -1.82
CA SER A 158 -10.63 2.94 -2.01
C SER A 158 -9.26 2.74 -1.35
N ASP A 159 -9.22 2.33 -0.07
CA ASP A 159 -7.98 2.16 0.66
C ASP A 159 -7.07 1.06 0.05
N ILE A 160 -7.70 0.01 -0.50
CA ILE A 160 -6.98 -1.08 -1.18
C ILE A 160 -6.36 -0.57 -2.49
N TYR A 161 -7.12 0.19 -3.28
CA TYR A 161 -6.64 0.77 -4.53
C TYR A 161 -5.54 1.81 -4.29
N ASP A 162 -5.67 2.62 -3.23
CA ASP A 162 -4.63 3.56 -2.82
C ASP A 162 -3.33 2.80 -2.47
N ALA A 163 -3.40 1.71 -1.70
CA ALA A 163 -2.24 0.87 -1.41
C ALA A 163 -1.63 0.19 -2.67
N ILE A 164 -2.45 -0.32 -3.58
CA ILE A 164 -1.98 -0.89 -4.86
C ILE A 164 -1.26 0.19 -5.69
N SER A 165 -1.81 1.41 -5.72
CA SER A 165 -1.23 2.53 -6.48
C SER A 165 0.18 2.88 -6.01
N ILE A 166 0.40 2.90 -4.69
CA ILE A 166 1.70 3.14 -4.06
C ILE A 166 2.71 2.10 -4.53
N GLY A 167 2.33 0.83 -4.49
CA GLY A 167 3.22 -0.28 -4.86
C GLY A 167 3.59 -0.29 -6.34
N ILE A 168 2.61 -0.11 -7.24
CA ILE A 168 2.88 0.00 -8.69
C ILE A 168 3.81 1.17 -8.98
N ALA A 169 3.53 2.34 -8.41
CA ALA A 169 4.32 3.55 -8.61
C ALA A 169 5.77 3.35 -8.15
N PHE A 170 5.98 2.70 -7.00
CA PHE A 170 7.32 2.38 -6.52
C PHE A 170 8.05 1.43 -7.47
N VAL A 171 7.44 0.35 -7.91
CA VAL A 171 8.05 -0.60 -8.84
C VAL A 171 8.40 0.08 -10.18
N LYS A 172 7.50 0.91 -10.73
CA LYS A 172 7.79 1.69 -11.93
C LYS A 172 8.93 2.69 -11.73
N LYS A 173 9.00 3.35 -10.56
CA LYS A 173 10.07 4.29 -10.20
C LYS A 173 11.44 3.61 -10.23
N ILE A 174 11.59 2.47 -9.58
CA ILE A 174 12.88 1.77 -9.51
C ILE A 174 13.30 1.16 -10.84
N ARG A 175 12.35 0.74 -11.68
CA ARG A 175 12.63 0.20 -13.02
C ARG A 175 12.96 1.30 -14.03
N GLY A 176 12.45 2.51 -13.86
CA GLY A 176 12.73 3.67 -14.71
C GLY A 176 13.97 4.45 -14.28
N ALA A 177 14.56 4.17 -13.11
CA ALA A 177 15.83 4.76 -12.70
C ALA A 177 16.95 4.13 -13.53
N PRO A 178 17.81 4.91 -14.21
CA PRO A 178 19.01 4.35 -14.83
C PRO A 178 19.83 3.67 -13.72
N ASN A 179 20.28 2.43 -14.01
CA ASN A 179 21.18 1.71 -13.11
C ASN A 179 22.43 2.60 -12.87
N VAL A 180 22.57 3.12 -11.66
CA VAL A 180 23.76 3.84 -11.20
C VAL A 180 24.74 2.85 -10.63
#